data_a24c0c34677cb3963d0ca89f7a6e1ace
#
_entry.id   a24c0c34677cb3963d0ca89f7a6e1ace
#
_cell.length_a   1.000
_cell.length_b   1.000
_cell.length_c   1.000
_cell.angle_alpha   90.00
_cell.angle_beta   90.00
_cell.angle_gamma   90.00
#
_symmetry.space_group_name_H-M   'P 1'
#
loop_
_entity.id
_entity.type
_entity.pdbx_description
1 polymer ?
#
loop_
_entity_poly.entity_id
_entity_poly.type
_entity_poly.pdbx_seq_one_letter_code
_entity_poly.pdbx_strand_id
1 'polypeptide(L)'
;ETIISNAFKRSIRLGEQEIVPRVSDLPYLVASTTGKLELETVEEGKEDKVIQGLVNKAVRLVFNQNLKMDSFGDFVTHINSGGSIEVSDDKASREYANIVSEYSEIMDGVVGLECFGNASMIASAVEFILEGLHLNERLNKDVKEGRIEYRG
;
A
#
# COMPACT_ATOMS: atom_id res chain seq x y z
N GLU A 1 -9.24 -14.51 1.37
CA GLU A 1 -10.62 -14.27 0.87
C GLU A 1 -11.02 -12.79 1.00
N THR A 2 -10.95 -12.19 2.18
CA THR A 2 -11.40 -10.80 2.46
C THR A 2 -10.71 -9.76 1.58
N ILE A 3 -9.39 -9.81 1.42
CA ILE A 3 -8.65 -8.86 0.58
C ILE A 3 -9.10 -8.96 -0.89
N ILE A 4 -9.22 -10.19 -1.41
CA ILE A 4 -9.67 -10.41 -2.79
C ILE A 4 -11.12 -9.95 -2.97
N SER A 5 -12.00 -10.20 -2.00
CA SER A 5 -13.38 -9.74 -2.04
C SER A 5 -13.48 -8.22 -2.05
N ASN A 6 -12.61 -7.53 -1.32
CA ASN A 6 -12.57 -6.07 -1.32
C ASN A 6 -12.04 -5.52 -2.66
N ALA A 7 -10.96 -6.10 -3.19
CA ALA A 7 -10.45 -5.76 -4.51
C ALA A 7 -11.49 -5.99 -5.61
N PHE A 8 -12.29 -7.06 -5.51
CA PHE A 8 -13.40 -7.34 -6.43
C PHE A 8 -14.49 -6.27 -6.34
N LYS A 9 -14.93 -5.91 -5.13
CA LYS A 9 -15.92 -4.83 -4.94
C LYS A 9 -15.41 -3.50 -5.51
N ARG A 10 -14.13 -3.18 -5.29
CA ARG A 10 -13.51 -1.98 -5.86
C ARG A 10 -13.50 -2.03 -7.38
N SER A 11 -13.12 -3.16 -8.00
CA SER A 11 -13.08 -3.29 -9.46
C SER A 11 -14.46 -3.05 -10.09
N ILE A 12 -15.54 -3.56 -9.48
CA ILE A 12 -16.91 -3.29 -9.94
C ILE A 12 -17.26 -1.81 -9.80
N ARG A 13 -16.99 -1.21 -8.63
CA ARG A 13 -17.30 0.20 -8.35
C ARG A 13 -16.58 1.16 -9.29
N LEU A 14 -15.33 0.87 -9.63
CA LEU A 14 -14.47 1.73 -10.44
C LEU A 14 -14.44 1.35 -11.94
N GLY A 15 -15.15 0.28 -12.32
CA GLY A 15 -15.19 -0.21 -13.70
C GLY A 15 -13.84 -0.77 -14.17
N GLU A 16 -13.07 -1.37 -13.27
CA GLU A 16 -11.78 -2.00 -13.59
C GLU A 16 -12.00 -3.43 -14.11
N GLN A 17 -11.18 -3.86 -15.07
CA GLN A 17 -11.29 -5.20 -15.65
C GLN A 17 -10.56 -6.25 -14.83
N GLU A 18 -9.46 -5.87 -14.17
CA GLU A 18 -8.64 -6.77 -13.38
C GLU A 18 -8.92 -6.60 -11.89
N ILE A 19 -8.86 -7.71 -11.16
CA ILE A 19 -9.04 -7.76 -9.71
C ILE A 19 -7.66 -7.93 -9.09
N VAL A 20 -7.01 -6.82 -8.75
CA VAL A 20 -5.68 -6.83 -8.14
C VAL A 20 -5.76 -6.18 -6.75
N PRO A 21 -5.42 -6.92 -5.67
CA PRO A 21 -5.36 -6.37 -4.32
C PRO A 21 -4.35 -5.22 -4.22
N ARG A 22 -4.63 -4.25 -3.35
CA ARG A 22 -3.77 -3.11 -3.03
C ARG A 22 -3.50 -3.03 -1.53
N VAL A 23 -2.55 -2.21 -1.13
CA VAL A 23 -2.32 -1.91 0.30
C VAL A 23 -3.56 -1.29 0.95
N SER A 24 -4.31 -0.48 0.22
CA SER A 24 -5.59 0.09 0.68
C SER A 24 -6.67 -0.97 1.02
N ASP A 25 -6.50 -2.23 0.59
CA ASP A 25 -7.38 -3.34 0.96
C ASP A 25 -6.98 -4.02 2.29
N LEU A 26 -5.76 -3.80 2.80
CA LEU A 26 -5.23 -4.48 4.00
C LEU A 26 -6.00 -4.18 5.30
N PRO A 27 -6.55 -2.98 5.53
CA PRO A 27 -7.37 -2.71 6.73
C PRO A 27 -8.57 -3.66 6.87
N TYR A 28 -9.14 -4.13 5.75
CA TYR A 28 -10.25 -5.09 5.77
C TYR A 28 -9.83 -6.49 6.25
N LEU A 29 -8.55 -6.86 6.05
CA LEU A 29 -8.00 -8.08 6.63
C LEU A 29 -8.00 -8.00 8.15
N VAL A 30 -7.49 -6.91 8.71
CA VAL A 30 -7.46 -6.67 10.15
C VAL A 30 -8.87 -6.78 10.72
N ALA A 31 -9.82 -6.00 10.19
CA ALA A 31 -11.21 -5.98 10.64
C ALA A 31 -11.89 -7.36 10.56
N SER A 32 -11.57 -8.18 9.55
CA SER A 32 -12.18 -9.51 9.39
C SER A 32 -11.54 -10.61 10.25
N THR A 33 -10.37 -10.36 10.81
CA THR A 33 -9.60 -11.31 11.61
C THR A 33 -9.80 -11.08 13.10
N THR A 34 -10.12 -9.86 13.50
CA THR A 34 -10.45 -9.48 14.87
C THR A 34 -11.60 -10.35 15.41
N GLY A 35 -11.44 -10.82 16.62
CA GLY A 35 -12.40 -11.73 17.28
C GLY A 35 -12.39 -13.18 16.77
N LYS A 36 -11.53 -13.53 15.80
CA LYS A 36 -11.34 -14.89 15.31
C LYS A 36 -10.01 -15.53 15.76
N LEU A 37 -9.12 -14.72 16.30
CA LEU A 37 -7.85 -15.17 16.85
C LEU A 37 -7.91 -15.07 18.38
N GLU A 38 -7.81 -16.22 19.05
CA GLU A 38 -7.54 -16.27 20.48
C GLU A 38 -6.03 -16.12 20.69
N LEU A 39 -5.60 -14.95 21.12
CA LEU A 39 -4.21 -14.69 21.45
C LEU A 39 -4.06 -14.78 22.99
N GLU A 40 -3.55 -15.90 23.48
CA GLU A 40 -3.41 -16.21 24.91
C GLU A 40 -2.65 -15.16 25.74
N THR A 41 -1.86 -14.29 25.08
CA THR A 41 -0.97 -13.31 25.76
C THR A 41 -1.33 -11.87 25.46
N VAL A 42 -2.43 -11.59 24.75
CA VAL A 42 -2.84 -10.23 24.37
C VAL A 42 -4.02 -9.81 25.22
N GLU A 43 -3.94 -8.60 25.80
CA GLU A 43 -5.07 -8.00 26.49
C GLU A 43 -6.26 -7.86 25.54
N GLU A 44 -7.43 -8.20 26.03
CA GLU A 44 -8.69 -8.12 25.29
C GLU A 44 -8.87 -6.73 24.66
N GLY A 45 -9.15 -6.67 23.35
CA GLY A 45 -9.30 -5.43 22.59
C GLY A 45 -8.00 -4.86 22.00
N LYS A 46 -6.87 -5.57 22.08
CA LYS A 46 -5.60 -5.17 21.42
C LYS A 46 -5.22 -6.06 20.24
N GLU A 47 -6.06 -7.02 19.89
CA GLU A 47 -5.82 -7.97 18.79
C GLU A 47 -5.58 -7.26 17.46
N ASP A 48 -6.34 -6.19 17.18
CA ASP A 48 -6.20 -5.39 15.96
C ASP A 48 -4.80 -4.83 15.78
N LYS A 49 -4.21 -4.33 16.87
CA LYS A 49 -2.86 -3.76 16.84
C LYS A 49 -1.80 -4.83 16.57
N VAL A 50 -2.00 -6.03 17.11
CA VAL A 50 -1.09 -7.16 16.89
C VAL A 50 -1.19 -7.61 15.43
N ILE A 51 -2.40 -7.79 14.90
CA ILE A 51 -2.62 -8.17 13.51
C ILE A 51 -2.05 -7.11 12.57
N GLN A 52 -2.32 -5.83 12.82
CA GLN A 52 -1.76 -4.73 12.05
C GLN A 52 -0.23 -4.73 12.09
N GLY A 53 0.36 -4.96 13.25
CA GLY A 53 1.81 -5.07 13.42
C GLY A 53 2.41 -6.23 12.61
N LEU A 54 1.74 -7.38 12.54
CA LEU A 54 2.17 -8.51 11.72
C LEU A 54 2.07 -8.20 10.23
N VAL A 55 0.98 -7.56 9.80
CA VAL A 55 0.81 -7.12 8.40
C VAL A 55 1.90 -6.13 8.01
N ASN A 56 2.15 -5.11 8.83
CA ASN A 56 3.20 -4.12 8.59
C ASN A 56 4.59 -4.76 8.51
N LYS A 57 4.88 -5.71 9.41
CA LYS A 57 6.14 -6.46 9.39
C LYS A 57 6.29 -7.28 8.11
N ALA A 58 5.21 -7.93 7.65
CA ALA A 58 5.23 -8.70 6.41
C ALA A 58 5.46 -7.80 5.20
N VAL A 59 4.76 -6.67 5.08
CA VAL A 59 4.95 -5.69 3.99
C VAL A 59 6.38 -5.17 3.97
N ARG A 60 6.91 -4.74 5.13
CA ARG A 60 8.28 -4.26 5.26
C ARG A 60 9.31 -5.32 4.87
N LEU A 61 9.11 -6.57 5.28
CA LEU A 61 10.02 -7.67 4.97
C LEU A 61 10.06 -7.94 3.46
N VAL A 62 8.88 -8.04 2.83
CA VAL A 62 8.77 -8.28 1.38
C VAL A 62 9.35 -7.11 0.59
N PHE A 63 9.09 -5.87 1.02
CA PHE A 63 9.70 -4.69 0.40
C PHE A 63 11.23 -4.77 0.43
N ASN A 64 11.83 -5.01 1.59
CA ASN A 64 13.28 -5.05 1.76
C ASN A 64 13.95 -6.24 1.06
N GLN A 65 13.20 -7.30 0.76
CA GLN A 65 13.70 -8.45 -0.01
C GLN A 65 13.74 -8.17 -1.52
N ASN A 66 12.84 -7.33 -2.04
CA ASN A 66 12.65 -7.15 -3.47
C ASN A 66 13.14 -5.79 -3.98
N LEU A 67 13.20 -4.77 -3.12
CA LEU A 67 13.56 -3.41 -3.50
C LEU A 67 14.70 -2.87 -2.65
N LYS A 68 15.52 -2.03 -3.27
CA LYS A 68 16.62 -1.35 -2.59
C LYS A 68 16.17 0.04 -2.14
N MET A 69 16.31 0.34 -0.87
CA MET A 69 15.91 1.62 -0.29
C MET A 69 16.60 2.82 -0.97
N ASP A 70 17.89 2.69 -1.28
CA ASP A 70 18.69 3.76 -1.88
C ASP A 70 18.20 4.16 -3.28
N SER A 71 17.47 3.29 -3.98
CA SER A 71 16.91 3.58 -5.30
C SER A 71 15.80 4.65 -5.25
N PHE A 72 15.27 4.97 -4.08
CA PHE A 72 14.20 5.96 -3.89
C PHE A 72 14.68 7.28 -3.28
N GLY A 73 16.00 7.52 -3.23
CA GLY A 73 16.58 8.68 -2.55
C GLY A 73 16.07 10.03 -3.06
N ASP A 74 16.04 10.23 -4.38
CA ASP A 74 15.61 11.48 -5.00
C ASP A 74 14.09 11.68 -4.84
N PHE A 75 13.29 10.61 -5.02
CA PHE A 75 11.86 10.63 -4.75
C PHE A 75 11.56 11.03 -3.30
N VAL A 76 12.20 10.39 -2.32
CA VAL A 76 12.02 10.72 -0.89
C VAL A 76 12.42 12.17 -0.60
N THR A 77 13.52 12.64 -1.19
CA THR A 77 13.96 14.03 -1.03
C THR A 77 12.94 15.01 -1.59
N HIS A 78 12.35 14.71 -2.75
CA HIS A 78 11.30 15.53 -3.35
C HIS A 78 10.06 15.61 -2.45
N ILE A 79 9.57 14.47 -1.96
CA ILE A 79 8.41 14.43 -1.07
C ILE A 79 8.69 15.17 0.24
N ASN A 80 9.88 15.01 0.83
CA ASN A 80 10.29 15.71 2.05
C ASN A 80 10.41 17.25 1.84
N SER A 81 10.52 17.71 0.61
CA SER A 81 10.56 19.13 0.27
C SER A 81 9.17 19.79 0.18
N GLY A 82 8.11 19.08 0.56
CA GLY A 82 6.74 19.58 0.61
C GLY A 82 5.80 18.92 -0.40
N GLY A 83 6.24 17.83 -1.05
CA GLY A 83 5.37 16.99 -1.87
C GLY A 83 4.48 16.09 -1.02
N SER A 84 3.39 15.60 -1.62
CA SER A 84 2.57 14.53 -1.06
C SER A 84 1.96 13.67 -2.15
N ILE A 85 1.67 12.41 -1.83
CA ILE A 85 0.97 11.49 -2.72
C ILE A 85 -0.24 10.93 -1.98
N GLU A 86 -1.42 11.11 -2.56
CA GLU A 86 -2.66 10.54 -2.06
C GLU A 86 -2.98 9.23 -2.80
N VAL A 87 -3.31 8.20 -2.03
CA VAL A 87 -3.85 6.92 -2.50
C VAL A 87 -5.15 6.60 -1.78
N SER A 88 -6.02 5.84 -2.43
CA SER A 88 -7.34 5.51 -1.88
C SER A 88 -7.92 4.30 -2.59
N ASP A 89 -8.82 3.58 -1.90
CA ASP A 89 -9.63 2.53 -2.53
C ASP A 89 -10.71 3.10 -3.47
N ASP A 90 -10.95 4.42 -3.45
CA ASP A 90 -11.81 5.14 -4.40
C ASP A 90 -11.05 5.66 -5.65
N LYS A 91 -9.71 5.57 -5.66
CA LYS A 91 -8.89 6.03 -6.78
C LYS A 91 -8.77 4.93 -7.84
N ALA A 92 -9.18 5.23 -9.08
CA ALA A 92 -9.08 4.26 -10.17
C ALA A 92 -7.61 3.94 -10.51
N SER A 93 -7.31 2.69 -10.91
CA SER A 93 -5.96 2.24 -11.24
C SER A 93 -5.28 3.12 -12.29
N ARG A 94 -6.01 3.59 -13.29
CA ARG A 94 -5.48 4.48 -14.34
C ARG A 94 -4.91 5.80 -13.83
N GLU A 95 -5.38 6.28 -12.67
CA GLU A 95 -4.93 7.53 -12.09
C GLU A 95 -3.52 7.43 -11.47
N TYR A 96 -3.07 6.21 -11.17
CA TYR A 96 -1.71 5.96 -10.70
C TYR A 96 -0.65 6.12 -11.79
N ALA A 97 -1.05 6.13 -13.07
CA ALA A 97 -0.15 6.37 -14.18
C ALA A 97 0.56 7.73 -14.07
N ASN A 98 -0.10 8.73 -13.49
CA ASN A 98 0.50 10.04 -13.26
C ASN A 98 1.68 9.95 -12.30
N ILE A 99 1.57 9.15 -11.22
CA ILE A 99 2.64 8.97 -10.23
C ILE A 99 3.88 8.35 -10.88
N VAL A 100 3.70 7.28 -11.65
CA VAL A 100 4.84 6.60 -12.31
C VAL A 100 5.43 7.43 -13.46
N SER A 101 4.64 8.34 -14.05
CA SER A 101 5.13 9.27 -15.08
C SER A 101 5.91 10.43 -14.49
N GLU A 102 5.59 10.84 -13.26
CA GLU A 102 6.22 11.94 -12.55
C GLU A 102 7.51 11.49 -11.83
N TYR A 103 7.52 10.28 -11.30
CA TYR A 103 8.63 9.76 -10.49
C TYR A 103 9.22 8.48 -11.13
N SER A 104 10.38 8.63 -11.79
CA SER A 104 11.08 7.53 -12.45
C SER A 104 11.46 6.41 -11.47
N GLU A 105 11.84 6.75 -10.24
CA GLU A 105 12.23 5.78 -9.20
C GLU A 105 11.05 4.89 -8.78
N ILE A 106 9.83 5.45 -8.78
CA ILE A 106 8.62 4.65 -8.54
C ILE A 106 8.38 3.70 -9.72
N MET A 107 8.56 4.19 -10.97
CA MET A 107 8.44 3.33 -12.15
C MET A 107 9.48 2.21 -12.15
N ASP A 108 10.73 2.52 -11.82
CA ASP A 108 11.81 1.52 -11.69
C ASP A 108 11.47 0.47 -10.62
N GLY A 109 10.88 0.89 -9.50
CA GLY A 109 10.37 -0.01 -8.47
C GLY A 109 9.24 -0.91 -8.97
N VAL A 110 8.29 -0.38 -9.74
CA VAL A 110 7.19 -1.14 -10.38
C VAL A 110 7.75 -2.19 -11.33
N VAL A 111 8.77 -1.84 -12.13
CA VAL A 111 9.46 -2.78 -13.03
C VAL A 111 10.21 -3.84 -12.22
N GLY A 112 10.90 -3.46 -11.16
CA GLY A 112 11.62 -4.38 -10.27
C GLY A 112 10.71 -5.40 -9.58
N LEU A 113 9.44 -5.04 -9.35
CA LEU A 113 8.39 -5.95 -8.84
C LEU A 113 7.70 -6.76 -9.94
N GLU A 114 8.07 -6.58 -11.20
CA GLU A 114 7.41 -7.21 -12.37
C GLU A 114 5.91 -6.91 -12.48
N CYS A 115 5.46 -5.75 -11.94
CA CYS A 115 4.05 -5.36 -11.83
C CYS A 115 3.61 -4.34 -12.89
N PHE A 116 4.12 -4.44 -14.13
CA PHE A 116 3.86 -3.48 -15.21
C PHE A 116 2.88 -3.97 -16.29
N GLY A 117 2.22 -5.12 -16.09
CA GLY A 117 1.36 -5.76 -17.11
C GLY A 117 0.06 -4.99 -17.41
N ASN A 118 -0.52 -4.30 -16.44
CA ASN A 118 -1.72 -3.48 -16.58
C ASN A 118 -1.82 -2.41 -15.48
N ALA A 119 -2.78 -1.48 -15.64
CA ALA A 119 -2.95 -0.37 -14.71
C ALA A 119 -3.22 -0.82 -13.26
N SER A 120 -3.95 -1.91 -13.06
CA SER A 120 -4.29 -2.43 -11.73
C SER A 120 -3.06 -3.01 -11.02
N MET A 121 -2.15 -3.67 -11.74
CA MET A 121 -0.87 -4.13 -11.21
C MET A 121 0.04 -2.95 -10.86
N ILE A 122 0.11 -1.94 -11.72
CA ILE A 122 0.89 -0.72 -11.46
C ILE A 122 0.38 -0.03 -10.19
N ALA A 123 -0.93 0.17 -10.05
CA ALA A 123 -1.52 0.78 -8.87
C ALA A 123 -1.20 0.00 -7.58
N SER A 124 -1.27 -1.34 -7.63
CA SER A 124 -0.90 -2.21 -6.51
C SER A 124 0.56 -2.03 -6.12
N ALA A 125 1.48 -2.02 -7.10
CA ALA A 125 2.90 -1.84 -6.87
C ALA A 125 3.22 -0.44 -6.30
N VAL A 126 2.59 0.61 -6.83
CA VAL A 126 2.77 1.99 -6.31
C VAL A 126 2.37 2.07 -4.83
N GLU A 127 1.19 1.57 -4.46
CA GLU A 127 0.76 1.56 -3.05
C GLU A 127 1.71 0.74 -2.18
N PHE A 128 2.18 -0.41 -2.68
CA PHE A 128 3.15 -1.25 -1.96
C PHE A 128 4.49 -0.53 -1.75
N ILE A 129 5.00 0.18 -2.75
CA ILE A 129 6.25 0.95 -2.65
C ILE A 129 6.09 2.07 -1.62
N LEU A 130 5.01 2.85 -1.69
CA LEU A 130 4.76 3.95 -0.75
C LEU A 130 4.63 3.45 0.69
N GLU A 131 3.89 2.36 0.91
CA GLU A 131 3.78 1.74 2.23
C GLU A 131 5.11 1.19 2.73
N GLY A 132 5.89 0.55 1.86
CA GLY A 132 7.23 0.06 2.19
C GLY A 132 8.18 1.19 2.59
N LEU A 133 8.16 2.32 1.90
CA LEU A 133 8.92 3.51 2.26
C LEU A 133 8.47 4.08 3.62
N HIS A 134 7.15 4.15 3.87
CA HIS A 134 6.60 4.56 5.16
C HIS A 134 7.07 3.62 6.30
N LEU A 135 6.94 2.33 6.13
CA LEU A 135 7.32 1.33 7.14
C LEU A 135 8.83 1.26 7.39
N ASN A 136 9.65 1.81 6.48
CA ASN A 136 11.07 2.03 6.65
C ASN A 136 11.42 3.47 7.08
N GLU A 137 10.44 4.23 7.59
CA GLU A 137 10.63 5.56 8.18
C GLU A 137 11.17 6.62 7.19
N ARG A 138 10.85 6.45 5.90
CA ARG A 138 11.24 7.40 4.84
C ARG A 138 10.14 8.39 4.50
N LEU A 139 8.89 8.02 4.73
CA LEU A 139 7.70 8.84 4.53
C LEU A 139 6.80 8.79 5.76
N ASN A 140 6.11 9.88 6.02
CA ASN A 140 5.00 9.91 6.96
C ASN A 140 3.71 9.47 6.27
N LYS A 141 2.78 8.89 7.04
CA LYS A 141 1.49 8.43 6.53
C LYS A 141 0.37 9.01 7.39
N ASP A 142 -0.54 9.73 6.76
CA ASP A 142 -1.79 10.19 7.38
C ASP A 142 -2.97 9.45 6.74
N VAL A 143 -3.94 9.07 7.57
CA VAL A 143 -5.18 8.43 7.11
C VAL A 143 -6.34 9.32 7.52
N LYS A 144 -7.12 9.80 6.52
CA LYS A 144 -8.29 10.65 6.73
C LYS A 144 -9.43 10.20 5.81
N GLU A 145 -10.56 9.88 6.37
CA GLU A 145 -11.79 9.56 5.62
C GLU A 145 -11.61 8.52 4.51
N GLY A 146 -10.82 7.46 4.77
CA GLY A 146 -10.54 6.40 3.80
C GLY A 146 -9.46 6.73 2.77
N ARG A 147 -8.87 7.94 2.81
CA ARG A 147 -7.73 8.34 1.99
C ARG A 147 -6.45 8.22 2.78
N ILE A 148 -5.40 7.84 2.10
CA ILE A 148 -4.06 7.71 2.66
C ILE A 148 -3.18 8.74 1.96
N GLU A 149 -2.58 9.63 2.73
CA GLU A 149 -1.61 10.61 2.25
C GLU A 149 -0.21 10.26 2.75
N TYR A 150 0.72 10.08 1.81
CA TYR A 150 2.15 9.93 2.10
C TYR A 150 2.85 11.27 1.87
N ARG A 151 3.61 11.72 2.86
CA ARG A 151 4.33 13.00 2.86
C ARG A 151 5.67 12.90 3.58
N GLY A 152 6.50 13.96 3.47
CA GLY A 152 7.75 14.08 4.17
C GLY A 152 7.61 14.40 5.66
#